data_037aee4da5d8480df59f80ec87c84d97
#
_entry.id   037aee4da5d8480df59f80ec87c84d97
#
_cell.length_a   1.000
_cell.length_b   1.000
_cell.length_c   1.000
_cell.angle_alpha   90.00
_cell.angle_beta   90.00
_cell.angle_gamma   90.00
#
_symmetry.space_group_name_H-M   'P 1'
#
loop_
_entity.id
_entity.type
_entity.pdbx_description
1 polymer ?
#
loop_
_entity_poly.entity_id
_entity_poly.type
_entity_poly.pdbx_seq_one_letter_code
_entity_poly.pdbx_strand_id
1 'polypeptide(L)'
;MEAAVDDRQLLAKLGAGRLSGDALARELGQTRAAIWKRIQGLRAAGVEIDGRAGDGYQLQQRMELLDSASILGALPAPLAERLDSLEVAWSVGSTNSELLRCSAPERGARVLLAERQTGGRGRRGRAWA
;
A
#
# COMPACT_ATOMS: atom_id res chain seq x y z
N MET A 1 19.07 1.42 -3.87
CA MET A 1 18.01 1.04 -2.90
C MET A 1 16.77 0.73 -3.71
N GLU A 2 16.38 -0.52 -3.74
CA GLU A 2 15.12 -0.87 -4.41
C GLU A 2 13.97 -0.19 -3.68
N ALA A 3 13.18 0.56 -4.41
CA ALA A 3 11.94 1.07 -3.90
C ALA A 3 11.09 -0.13 -3.45
N ALA A 4 10.57 -0.09 -2.25
CA ALA A 4 9.60 -1.10 -1.80
C ALA A 4 8.52 -1.22 -2.87
N VAL A 5 8.28 -2.43 -3.35
CA VAL A 5 7.28 -2.66 -4.41
C VAL A 5 5.93 -2.27 -3.84
N ASP A 6 5.32 -1.25 -4.42
CA ASP A 6 4.00 -0.82 -4.01
C ASP A 6 2.95 -1.77 -4.59
N ASP A 7 2.37 -2.59 -3.74
CA ASP A 7 1.33 -3.54 -4.14
C ASP A 7 -0.05 -2.92 -4.37
N ARG A 8 -0.19 -1.60 -4.19
CA ARG A 8 -1.47 -0.91 -4.36
C ARG A 8 -1.99 -0.99 -5.80
N GLN A 9 -1.10 -0.85 -6.79
CA GLN A 9 -1.49 -0.99 -8.20
C GLN A 9 -1.95 -2.41 -8.51
N LEU A 10 -1.26 -3.42 -7.99
CA LEU A 10 -1.66 -4.82 -8.14
C LEU A 10 -3.02 -5.07 -7.49
N LEU A 11 -3.24 -4.58 -6.28
CA LEU A 11 -4.51 -4.70 -5.57
C LEU A 11 -5.66 -4.01 -6.31
N ALA A 12 -5.43 -2.82 -6.86
CA ALA A 12 -6.42 -2.10 -7.66
C ALA A 12 -6.85 -2.91 -8.89
N LYS A 13 -5.90 -3.53 -9.60
CA LYS A 13 -6.19 -4.38 -10.76
C LYS A 13 -6.96 -5.64 -10.39
N LEU A 14 -6.56 -6.31 -9.32
CA LEU A 14 -7.24 -7.51 -8.81
C LEU A 14 -8.66 -7.19 -8.31
N GLY A 15 -8.88 -5.99 -7.81
CA GLY A 15 -10.19 -5.52 -7.37
C GLY A 15 -11.12 -5.14 -8.52
N ALA A 16 -10.59 -4.78 -9.67
CA ALA A 16 -11.37 -4.42 -10.86
C ALA A 16 -11.95 -5.64 -11.60
N GLY A 17 -11.38 -6.82 -11.41
CA GLY A 17 -11.85 -8.04 -12.04
C GLY A 17 -10.77 -9.12 -12.08
N ARG A 18 -11.12 -10.28 -12.61
CA ARG A 18 -10.20 -11.41 -12.76
C ARG A 18 -9.22 -11.15 -13.90
N LEU A 19 -7.92 -11.26 -13.59
CA LEU A 19 -6.84 -11.10 -14.55
C LEU A 19 -5.88 -12.28 -14.47
N SER A 20 -5.38 -12.71 -15.63
CA SER A 20 -4.34 -13.73 -15.69
C SER A 20 -2.99 -13.19 -15.17
N GLY A 21 -2.13 -14.09 -14.72
CA GLY A 21 -0.76 -13.71 -14.34
C GLY A 21 0.01 -13.05 -15.49
N ASP A 22 -0.24 -13.49 -16.73
CA ASP A 22 0.36 -12.88 -17.93
C ASP A 22 -0.15 -11.46 -18.17
N ALA A 23 -1.43 -11.22 -18.02
CA ALA A 23 -2.02 -9.89 -18.17
C ALA A 23 -1.48 -8.94 -17.10
N LEU A 24 -1.45 -9.37 -15.84
CA LEU A 24 -0.87 -8.60 -14.73
C LEU A 24 0.60 -8.27 -14.97
N ALA A 25 1.39 -9.25 -15.40
CA ALA A 25 2.80 -9.07 -15.72
C ALA A 25 3.01 -8.02 -16.80
N ARG A 26 2.22 -8.07 -17.86
CA ARG A 26 2.26 -7.13 -18.97
C ARG A 26 1.89 -5.72 -18.55
N GLU A 27 0.77 -5.57 -17.84
CA GLU A 27 0.26 -4.27 -17.40
C GLU A 27 1.16 -3.59 -16.37
N LEU A 28 1.82 -4.38 -15.52
CA LEU A 28 2.71 -3.86 -14.47
C LEU A 28 4.19 -3.84 -14.86
N GLY A 29 4.53 -4.29 -16.09
CA GLY A 29 5.90 -4.32 -16.56
C GLY A 29 6.80 -5.28 -15.78
N GLN A 30 6.25 -6.41 -15.34
CA GLN A 30 6.94 -7.42 -14.52
C GLN A 30 6.87 -8.81 -15.14
N THR A 31 7.61 -9.76 -14.59
CA THR A 31 7.53 -11.17 -15.00
C THR A 31 6.36 -11.89 -14.31
N ARG A 32 5.88 -12.97 -14.91
CA ARG A 32 4.88 -13.85 -14.27
C ARG A 32 5.33 -14.33 -12.89
N ALA A 33 6.59 -14.73 -12.78
CA ALA A 33 7.16 -15.20 -11.52
C ALA A 33 7.12 -14.12 -10.45
N ALA A 34 7.43 -12.87 -10.81
CA ALA A 34 7.36 -11.74 -9.90
C ALA A 34 5.92 -11.47 -9.44
N ILE A 35 4.95 -11.52 -10.35
CA ILE A 35 3.52 -11.37 -10.02
C ILE A 35 3.07 -12.49 -9.06
N TRP A 36 3.41 -13.74 -9.36
CA TRP A 36 3.08 -14.87 -8.49
C TRP A 36 3.63 -14.66 -7.08
N LYS A 37 4.89 -14.27 -6.97
CA LYS A 37 5.55 -14.01 -5.68
C LYS A 37 4.87 -12.88 -4.90
N ARG A 38 4.49 -11.82 -5.58
CA ARG A 38 3.75 -10.70 -4.96
C ARG A 38 2.38 -11.15 -4.45
N ILE A 39 1.65 -11.96 -5.23
CA ILE A 39 0.36 -12.53 -4.82
C ILE A 39 0.53 -13.41 -3.58
N GLN A 40 1.56 -14.26 -3.53
CA GLN A 40 1.83 -15.06 -2.35
C GLN A 40 2.15 -14.19 -1.13
N GLY A 41 2.91 -13.11 -1.31
CA GLY A 41 3.18 -12.13 -0.26
C GLY A 41 1.93 -11.45 0.26
N LEU A 42 1.01 -11.06 -0.61
CA LEU A 42 -0.28 -10.48 -0.24
C LEU A 42 -1.15 -11.47 0.53
N ARG A 43 -1.21 -12.71 0.08
CA ARG A 43 -1.92 -13.79 0.80
C ARG A 43 -1.35 -14.01 2.20
N ALA A 44 -0.02 -14.04 2.33
CA ALA A 44 0.64 -14.13 3.62
C ALA A 44 0.34 -12.94 4.53
N ALA A 45 0.07 -11.76 3.95
CA ALA A 45 -0.35 -10.56 4.65
C ALA A 45 -1.84 -10.54 5.03
N GLY A 46 -2.60 -11.58 4.66
CA GLY A 46 -4.02 -11.72 4.99
C GLY A 46 -4.98 -11.25 3.90
N VAL A 47 -4.49 -10.90 2.72
CA VAL A 47 -5.35 -10.53 1.59
C VAL A 47 -5.92 -11.80 0.94
N GLU A 48 -7.23 -11.88 0.86
CA GLU A 48 -7.92 -13.02 0.24
C GLU A 48 -7.97 -12.84 -1.28
N ILE A 49 -7.15 -13.58 -1.98
CA ILE A 49 -7.05 -13.59 -3.44
C ILE A 49 -7.48 -14.96 -3.96
N ASP A 50 -8.57 -14.98 -4.72
CA ASP A 50 -9.04 -16.17 -5.42
C ASP A 50 -8.24 -16.41 -6.68
N GLY A 51 -8.05 -17.69 -7.00
CA GLY A 51 -7.41 -18.11 -8.22
C GLY A 51 -6.03 -18.74 -8.03
N ARG A 52 -5.48 -19.20 -9.14
CA ARG A 52 -4.19 -19.89 -9.23
C ARG A 52 -3.56 -19.63 -10.59
N ALA A 53 -2.30 -20.02 -10.72
CA ALA A 53 -1.62 -19.96 -12.01
C ALA A 53 -2.43 -20.71 -13.09
N GLY A 54 -2.72 -20.05 -14.19
CA GLY A 54 -3.55 -20.56 -15.29
C GLY A 54 -5.02 -20.17 -15.23
N ASP A 55 -5.58 -19.95 -14.04
CA ASP A 55 -7.00 -19.56 -13.86
C ASP A 55 -7.22 -18.07 -13.72
N GLY A 56 -6.14 -17.32 -13.55
CA GLY A 56 -6.23 -15.91 -13.20
C GLY A 56 -6.47 -15.68 -11.71
N TYR A 57 -6.41 -14.42 -11.32
CA TYR A 57 -6.51 -13.97 -9.94
C TYR A 57 -7.52 -12.85 -9.79
N GLN A 58 -8.19 -12.81 -8.65
CA GLN A 58 -9.17 -11.78 -8.31
C GLN A 58 -9.25 -11.64 -6.80
N LEU A 59 -9.49 -10.43 -6.29
CA LEU A 59 -9.82 -10.25 -4.88
C LEU A 59 -11.17 -10.90 -4.57
N GLN A 60 -11.24 -11.65 -3.47
CA GLN A 60 -12.51 -12.23 -3.00
C GLN A 60 -13.45 -11.18 -2.43
N GLN A 61 -12.89 -10.16 -1.80
CA GLN A 61 -13.63 -9.05 -1.23
C GLN A 61 -13.10 -7.74 -1.79
N ARG A 62 -14.02 -6.82 -2.06
CA ARG A 62 -13.62 -5.48 -2.47
C ARG A 62 -12.89 -4.79 -1.33
N MET A 63 -11.70 -4.29 -1.61
CA MET A 63 -10.90 -3.51 -0.69
C MET A 63 -11.02 -2.03 -1.04
N GLU A 64 -11.32 -1.21 -0.06
CA GLU A 64 -11.21 0.23 -0.18
C GLU A 64 -9.86 0.65 0.39
N LEU A 65 -8.94 1.02 -0.49
CA LEU A 65 -7.61 1.47 -0.11
C LEU A 65 -7.61 2.97 0.15
N LEU A 66 -6.74 3.39 1.06
CA LEU A 66 -6.49 4.81 1.30
C LEU A 66 -5.98 5.47 0.02
N ASP A 67 -6.56 6.60 -0.34
CA ASP A 67 -6.17 7.39 -1.51
C ASP A 67 -5.83 8.81 -1.09
N SER A 68 -4.58 9.23 -1.32
CA SER A 68 -4.09 10.53 -0.89
C SER A 68 -4.87 11.70 -1.50
N ALA A 69 -5.22 11.61 -2.78
CA ALA A 69 -5.98 12.65 -3.47
C ALA A 69 -7.39 12.80 -2.89
N SER A 70 -8.07 11.67 -2.65
CA SER A 70 -9.40 11.66 -2.03
C SER A 70 -9.38 12.21 -0.60
N ILE A 71 -8.36 11.86 0.18
CA ILE A 71 -8.19 12.35 1.55
C ILE A 71 -7.96 13.87 1.54
N LEU A 72 -7.03 14.35 0.72
CA LEU A 72 -6.76 15.78 0.59
C LEU A 72 -7.98 16.58 0.12
N GLY A 73 -8.73 16.03 -0.84
CA GLY A 73 -9.95 16.66 -1.35
C GLY A 73 -11.09 16.71 -0.33
N ALA A 74 -11.10 15.83 0.66
CA ALA A 74 -12.08 15.81 1.75
C ALA A 74 -11.73 16.76 2.91
N LEU A 75 -10.48 17.23 2.98
CA LEU A 75 -10.05 18.14 4.03
C LEU A 75 -10.53 19.57 3.75
N PRO A 76 -10.94 20.32 4.78
CA PRO A 76 -11.14 21.76 4.64
C PRO A 76 -9.86 22.44 4.13
N ALA A 77 -10.01 23.42 3.23
CA ALA A 77 -8.88 24.10 2.60
C ALA A 77 -7.82 24.62 3.60
N PRO A 78 -8.19 25.24 4.74
CA PRO A 78 -7.20 25.70 5.72
C PRO A 78 -6.34 24.56 6.33
N LEU A 79 -6.89 23.36 6.43
CA LEU A 79 -6.13 22.20 6.91
C LEU A 79 -5.24 21.60 5.83
N ALA A 80 -5.74 21.49 4.60
CA ALA A 80 -4.96 20.98 3.47
C ALA A 80 -3.73 21.87 3.22
N GLU A 81 -3.86 23.18 3.33
CA GLU A 81 -2.76 24.15 3.17
C GLU A 81 -1.67 24.03 4.24
N ARG A 82 -1.98 23.43 5.39
CA ARG A 82 -1.00 23.17 6.46
C ARG A 82 -0.20 21.90 6.25
N LEU A 83 -0.51 21.11 5.24
CA LEU A 83 0.23 19.90 4.94
C LEU A 83 1.33 20.18 3.91
N ASP A 84 2.57 19.86 4.28
CA ASP A 84 3.70 19.81 3.35
C ASP A 84 3.52 18.63 2.39
N SER A 85 3.17 17.47 2.93
CA SER A 85 2.87 16.29 2.15
C SER A 85 1.91 15.35 2.88
N LEU A 86 1.15 14.59 2.11
CA LEU A 86 0.37 13.46 2.60
C LEU A 86 0.64 12.28 1.67
N GLU A 87 1.26 11.25 2.21
CA GLU A 87 1.65 10.05 1.47
C GLU A 87 0.91 8.83 2.02
N VAL A 88 0.56 7.90 1.14
CA VAL A 88 -0.05 6.62 1.50
C VAL A 88 0.83 5.50 0.99
N ALA A 89 1.22 4.60 1.88
CA ALA A 89 1.98 3.41 1.55
C ALA A 89 1.13 2.15 1.77
N TRP A 90 1.37 1.11 1.00
CA TRP A 90 0.78 -0.21 1.26
C TRP A 90 1.34 -0.80 2.56
N SER A 91 2.64 -0.89 2.66
CA SER A 91 3.30 -1.51 3.81
C SER A 91 4.58 -0.79 4.17
N VAL A 92 4.77 -0.54 5.42
CA VAL A 92 6.01 0.02 5.98
C VAL A 92 6.36 -0.75 7.25
N GLY A 93 7.61 -0.66 7.69
CA GLY A 93 8.00 -1.20 8.99
C GLY A 93 7.25 -0.48 10.11
N SER A 94 7.41 0.82 10.17
CA SER A 94 6.74 1.71 11.12
C SER A 94 6.65 3.10 10.51
N THR A 95 5.46 3.69 10.48
CA THR A 95 5.27 5.07 9.99
C THR A 95 6.07 6.07 10.81
N ASN A 96 6.15 5.86 12.12
CA ASN A 96 6.97 6.69 13.00
C ASN A 96 8.45 6.61 12.65
N SER A 97 8.98 5.41 12.42
CA SER A 97 10.39 5.21 12.03
C SER A 97 10.70 5.83 10.67
N GLU A 98 9.78 5.72 9.70
CA GLU A 98 9.95 6.34 8.39
C GLU A 98 10.00 7.86 8.48
N LEU A 99 9.09 8.48 9.23
CA LEU A 99 9.07 9.94 9.41
C LEU A 99 10.29 10.44 10.16
N LEU A 100 10.82 9.68 11.12
CA LEU A 100 12.04 10.05 11.85
C LEU A 100 13.28 10.05 10.96
N ARG A 101 13.29 9.29 9.85
CA ARG A 101 14.38 9.31 8.88
C ARG A 101 14.30 10.50 7.93
N CYS A 102 13.15 11.11 7.81
CA CYS A 102 12.95 12.28 6.96
C CYS A 102 13.34 13.56 7.71
N SER A 103 13.82 14.55 6.96
CA SER A 103 13.97 15.90 7.50
C SER A 103 12.59 16.47 7.82
N ALA A 104 12.50 17.21 8.91
CA ALA A 104 11.28 17.95 9.21
C ALA A 104 10.97 18.95 8.09
N PRO A 105 9.70 19.14 7.71
CA PRO A 105 9.34 20.12 6.71
C PRO A 105 9.62 21.54 7.24
N GLU A 106 9.97 22.45 6.36
CA GLU A 106 10.18 23.85 6.75
C GLU A 106 8.89 24.51 7.22
N ARG A 107 7.77 24.09 6.66
CA ARG A 107 6.44 24.58 7.03
C ARG A 107 5.43 23.44 7.04
N GLY A 108 4.47 23.56 7.92
CA GLY A 108 3.36 22.63 8.00
C GLY A 108 3.73 21.28 8.57
N ALA A 109 3.02 20.27 8.16
CA ALA A 109 3.19 18.90 8.64
C ALA A 109 3.32 17.91 7.48
N ARG A 110 4.14 16.89 7.69
CA ARG A 110 4.21 15.74 6.81
C ARG A 110 3.42 14.59 7.42
N VAL A 111 2.54 14.00 6.62
CA VAL A 111 1.68 12.89 7.04
C VAL A 111 2.02 11.66 6.23
N LEU A 112 2.25 10.56 6.90
CA LEU A 112 2.43 9.24 6.30
C LEU A 112 1.38 8.29 6.85
N LEU A 113 0.55 7.77 5.96
CA LEU A 113 -0.44 6.74 6.23
C LEU A 113 0.03 5.42 5.63
N ALA A 114 -0.25 4.32 6.30
CA ALA A 114 0.06 2.98 5.77
C ALA A 114 -1.15 2.07 5.96
N GLU A 115 -1.43 1.24 4.95
CA GLU A 115 -2.43 0.18 5.07
C GLU A 115 -1.97 -0.89 6.06
N ARG A 116 -0.66 -1.12 6.15
CA ARG A 116 -0.05 -2.15 6.98
C ARG A 116 1.28 -1.69 7.58
N GLN A 117 1.49 -2.00 8.84
CA GLN A 117 2.79 -1.89 9.49
C GLN A 117 3.31 -3.29 9.89
N THR A 118 4.55 -3.60 9.56
CA THR A 118 5.19 -4.87 9.91
C THR A 118 5.97 -4.81 11.22
N GLY A 119 6.31 -3.61 11.67
CA GLY A 119 7.08 -3.36 12.89
C GLY A 119 6.48 -2.22 13.71
N GLY A 120 5.15 -2.09 13.70
CA GLY A 120 4.43 -1.12 14.52
C GLY A 120 4.74 -1.32 16.01
N ARG A 121 4.87 -0.21 16.75
CA ARG A 121 5.22 -0.23 18.17
C ARG A 121 4.16 0.44 19.00
N GLY A 122 3.69 -0.30 20.00
CA GLY A 122 2.87 0.25 21.05
C GLY A 122 3.71 0.98 22.12
N ARG A 123 3.04 1.66 23.03
CA ARG A 123 3.68 2.31 24.17
C ARG A 123 4.35 1.27 25.08
N ARG A 124 5.51 1.63 25.61
CA ARG A 124 6.33 0.77 26.50
C ARG A 124 6.75 -0.55 25.84
N GLY A 125 7.04 -0.53 24.53
CA GLY A 125 7.52 -1.71 23.82
C GLY A 125 6.48 -2.80 23.57
N ARG A 126 5.18 -2.51 23.76
CA ARG A 126 4.12 -3.46 23.45
C ARG A 126 4.03 -3.68 21.93
N ALA A 127 3.76 -4.92 21.55
CA ALA A 127 3.47 -5.20 20.14
C ALA A 127 2.18 -4.48 19.70
N TRP A 128 2.21 -4.00 18.50
CA TRP A 128 1.06 -3.44 17.82
C TRP A 128 0.55 -4.48 16.82
N ALA A 129 -0.68 -4.93 16.96
CA ALA A 129 -1.34 -5.87 16.05
C ALA A 129 -2.45 -5.17 15.26
#